data_0924d10d7b5d12521f41530cd875cd42
#
_entry.id   0924d10d7b5d12521f41530cd875cd42
#
_cell.length_a   1.000
_cell.length_b   1.000
_cell.length_c   1.000
_cell.angle_alpha   90.00
_cell.angle_beta   90.00
_cell.angle_gamma   90.00
#
_symmetry.space_group_name_H-M   'P 1'
#
loop_
_entity.id
_entity.type
_entity.pdbx_description
1 polymer ?
#
loop_
_entity_poly.entity_id
_entity_poly.type
_entity_poly.pdbx_seq_one_letter_code
_entity_poly.pdbx_strand_id
1 'polypeptide(L)'
;RPAASSFAFPDKRIINLTLRSGNVRAATVMSAGTKQLDSYAKLSGSPDTIPISASQQDEFTILVDDGIPLSAEARLTGPGRNTTLTAIASTTAAGLTSICLNMPHLDTKLRALGKGSLNDYETLEIGMMIETDQLLSQKYRLVPDSPDHIRLCWWNSFGQIDYYTMLRSVSDTFKVDKTRIYTQEGYKTIHTRWETAMRLISDFVTAQTMTWISEIIASPRVWIDHGNRIEPVEIVTDRIITSSDNL
;
A
#
# COMPACT_ATOMS: atom_id res chain seq x y z
N ARG A 1 -10.30 -13.82 -20.19
CA ARG A 1 -9.95 -13.59 -18.78
C ARG A 1 -10.15 -14.88 -18.03
N PRO A 2 -9.18 -15.33 -17.22
CA PRO A 2 -9.46 -16.47 -16.33
C PRO A 2 -10.65 -16.11 -15.45
N ALA A 3 -11.57 -17.05 -15.30
CA ALA A 3 -12.77 -16.82 -14.53
C ALA A 3 -12.40 -16.48 -13.08
N ALA A 4 -13.03 -15.47 -12.51
CA ALA A 4 -12.79 -15.07 -11.11
C ALA A 4 -12.96 -16.24 -10.12
N SER A 5 -13.76 -17.25 -10.49
CA SER A 5 -13.93 -18.47 -9.72
C SER A 5 -12.67 -19.32 -9.54
N SER A 6 -11.64 -19.12 -10.39
CA SER A 6 -10.36 -19.79 -10.20
C SER A 6 -9.57 -19.25 -9.01
N PHE A 7 -10.07 -18.21 -8.37
CA PHE A 7 -9.45 -17.58 -7.22
C PHE A 7 -10.06 -17.93 -5.88
N ALA A 8 -11.03 -18.83 -5.88
CA ALA A 8 -11.44 -19.48 -4.65
C ALA A 8 -10.35 -20.48 -4.28
N PHE A 9 -9.55 -20.14 -3.31
CA PHE A 9 -8.37 -20.88 -2.88
C PHE A 9 -8.76 -21.99 -1.91
N PRO A 10 -9.07 -23.20 -2.37
CA PRO A 10 -9.25 -24.32 -1.48
C PRO A 10 -7.93 -24.89 -0.98
N ASP A 11 -6.81 -24.52 -1.62
CA ASP A 11 -5.47 -24.96 -1.28
C ASP A 11 -4.44 -23.82 -1.49
N LYS A 12 -3.26 -24.01 -0.97
CA LYS A 12 -2.12 -23.09 -0.99
C LYS A 12 -1.52 -22.80 -2.37
N ARG A 13 -2.18 -23.19 -3.45
CA ARG A 13 -1.58 -23.04 -4.77
C ARG A 13 -1.67 -21.62 -5.25
N ILE A 14 -0.68 -20.91 -4.93
CA ILE A 14 -0.43 -19.53 -5.30
C ILE A 14 -0.48 -19.30 -6.83
N ILE A 15 -0.30 -20.36 -7.63
CA ILE A 15 -0.49 -20.34 -9.08
C ILE A 15 -1.80 -19.64 -9.45
N ASN A 16 -2.83 -19.79 -8.66
CA ASN A 16 -4.10 -19.11 -8.86
C ASN A 16 -3.98 -17.59 -8.76
N LEU A 17 -3.07 -17.08 -7.94
CA LEU A 17 -2.81 -15.63 -7.83
C LEU A 17 -2.24 -15.06 -9.12
N THR A 18 -1.34 -15.79 -9.75
CA THR A 18 -0.73 -15.36 -11.00
C THR A 18 -1.73 -15.24 -12.12
N LEU A 19 -2.67 -16.16 -12.16
CA LEU A 19 -3.80 -16.10 -13.10
C LEU A 19 -4.70 -14.91 -12.80
N ARG A 20 -4.86 -14.57 -11.54
CA ARG A 20 -5.75 -13.51 -11.10
C ARG A 20 -5.33 -12.12 -11.53
N SER A 21 -4.08 -11.79 -11.40
CA SER A 21 -3.60 -10.44 -11.68
C SER A 21 -2.93 -10.30 -13.04
N GLY A 22 -2.80 -11.38 -13.81
CA GLY A 22 -1.95 -11.40 -14.99
C GLY A 22 -0.48 -11.24 -14.64
N ASN A 23 -0.11 -11.50 -13.40
CA ASN A 23 1.22 -11.33 -12.86
C ASN A 23 2.16 -12.46 -13.33
N VAL A 24 2.74 -12.26 -14.50
CA VAL A 24 3.66 -13.20 -15.11
C VAL A 24 4.88 -13.48 -14.23
N ARG A 25 5.33 -12.48 -13.48
CA ARG A 25 6.49 -12.59 -12.59
C ARG A 25 6.24 -13.58 -11.45
N ALA A 26 5.10 -13.48 -10.78
CA ALA A 26 4.74 -14.43 -9.74
C ALA A 26 4.50 -15.83 -10.33
N ALA A 27 3.90 -15.93 -11.53
CA ALA A 27 3.76 -17.19 -12.24
C ALA A 27 5.11 -17.87 -12.50
N THR A 28 6.06 -17.11 -12.98
CA THR A 28 7.41 -17.61 -13.27
C THR A 28 8.12 -18.10 -12.01
N VAL A 29 8.01 -17.35 -10.94
CA VAL A 29 8.62 -17.72 -9.65
C VAL A 29 8.01 -19.00 -9.10
N MET A 30 6.71 -19.18 -9.26
CA MET A 30 5.99 -20.32 -8.69
C MET A 30 6.01 -21.56 -9.56
N SER A 31 5.94 -21.41 -10.88
CA SER A 31 5.95 -22.55 -11.80
C SER A 31 7.34 -23.14 -12.00
N ALA A 32 8.37 -22.36 -11.82
CA ALA A 32 9.75 -22.84 -12.02
C ALA A 32 10.24 -23.80 -10.93
N GLY A 33 9.53 -23.98 -9.84
CA GLY A 33 9.90 -24.89 -8.74
C GLY A 33 11.28 -24.62 -8.11
N THR A 34 11.97 -23.59 -8.56
CA THR A 34 13.39 -23.35 -8.28
C THR A 34 13.64 -22.22 -7.29
N LYS A 35 12.62 -21.40 -7.03
CA LYS A 35 12.61 -20.49 -5.88
C LYS A 35 11.36 -20.82 -5.08
N GLN A 36 11.51 -21.66 -4.08
CA GLN A 36 10.63 -21.56 -2.95
C GLN A 36 10.59 -20.09 -2.59
N LEU A 37 9.41 -19.49 -2.65
CA LEU A 37 9.14 -18.35 -1.79
C LEU A 37 9.45 -18.91 -0.42
N ASP A 38 10.42 -18.34 0.25
CA ASP A 38 10.70 -18.71 1.63
C ASP A 38 9.36 -18.67 2.34
N SER A 39 8.99 -19.75 2.96
CA SER A 39 7.78 -19.84 3.75
C SER A 39 7.76 -18.59 4.60
N TYR A 40 6.62 -17.85 4.58
CA TYR A 40 6.45 -16.59 5.30
C TYR A 40 7.00 -15.31 4.62
N ALA A 41 7.39 -15.38 3.35
CA ALA A 41 7.78 -14.17 2.63
C ALA A 41 6.58 -13.23 2.44
N LYS A 42 6.82 -11.95 2.62
CA LYS A 42 5.87 -10.91 2.29
C LYS A 42 5.68 -10.84 0.77
N LEU A 43 4.43 -10.84 0.30
CA LEU A 43 4.08 -10.74 -1.13
C LEU A 43 4.03 -9.28 -1.57
N SER A 44 5.13 -8.57 -1.38
CA SER A 44 5.31 -7.18 -1.78
C SER A 44 6.79 -6.91 -2.02
N GLY A 45 7.08 -6.02 -2.96
CA GLY A 45 8.42 -5.46 -3.19
C GLY A 45 8.73 -4.26 -2.29
N SER A 46 7.87 -3.94 -1.33
CA SER A 46 8.02 -2.75 -0.50
C SER A 46 9.33 -2.79 0.31
N PRO A 47 9.97 -1.62 0.50
CA PRO A 47 11.17 -1.50 1.31
C PRO A 47 10.87 -1.76 2.80
N ASP A 48 11.94 -1.92 3.57
CA ASP A 48 11.83 -2.19 5.01
C ASP A 48 11.12 -1.06 5.77
N THR A 49 11.20 0.17 5.28
CA THR A 49 10.58 1.32 5.94
C THR A 49 9.75 2.15 4.96
N ILE A 50 8.49 2.38 5.28
CA ILE A 50 7.56 3.21 4.50
C ILE A 50 6.90 4.27 5.39
N PRO A 51 6.55 5.45 4.84
CA PRO A 51 5.84 6.48 5.60
C PRO A 51 4.35 6.12 5.79
N ILE A 52 3.85 6.39 7.00
CA ILE A 52 2.43 6.26 7.33
C ILE A 52 2.04 7.30 8.37
N SER A 53 0.81 7.80 8.32
CA SER A 53 0.26 8.69 9.35
C SER A 53 -0.72 7.99 10.27
N ALA A 54 -1.03 8.62 11.40
CA ALA A 54 -1.91 8.06 12.43
C ALA A 54 -3.37 7.87 11.96
N SER A 55 -3.77 8.53 10.88
CA SER A 55 -5.13 8.42 10.31
C SER A 55 -5.26 7.32 9.24
N GLN A 56 -4.17 6.73 8.81
CA GLN A 56 -4.10 5.83 7.67
C GLN A 56 -4.20 4.35 8.06
N GLN A 57 -4.27 3.51 7.06
CA GLN A 57 -4.22 2.06 7.19
C GLN A 57 -3.22 1.48 6.20
N ASP A 58 -2.77 0.26 6.48
CA ASP A 58 -1.92 -0.52 5.59
C ASP A 58 -2.35 -1.97 5.58
N GLU A 59 -1.97 -2.68 4.55
CA GLU A 59 -2.20 -4.11 4.44
C GLU A 59 -1.00 -4.76 3.77
N PHE A 60 -0.58 -5.88 4.27
CA PHE A 60 0.38 -6.72 3.58
C PHE A 60 -0.01 -8.20 3.69
N THR A 61 0.31 -8.95 2.66
CA THR A 61 -0.06 -10.35 2.56
C THR A 61 1.19 -11.22 2.64
N ILE A 62 1.07 -12.28 3.40
CA ILE A 62 2.09 -13.33 3.55
C ILE A 62 1.51 -14.67 3.15
N LEU A 63 2.38 -15.58 2.75
CA LEU A 63 2.04 -16.97 2.55
C LEU A 63 2.52 -17.77 3.75
N VAL A 64 1.62 -18.50 4.38
CA VAL A 64 1.92 -19.34 5.53
C VAL A 64 1.37 -20.75 5.35
N ASP A 65 1.94 -21.68 6.07
CA ASP A 65 1.39 -23.03 6.17
C ASP A 65 0.10 -23.06 6.99
N ASP A 66 -0.77 -24.07 6.75
CA ASP A 66 -2.04 -24.15 7.43
C ASP A 66 -1.89 -24.50 8.91
N GLY A 67 -2.76 -23.90 9.71
CA GLY A 67 -2.85 -24.18 11.13
C GLY A 67 -1.76 -23.52 11.99
N ILE A 68 -1.02 -22.58 11.44
CA ILE A 68 0.02 -21.86 12.18
C ILE A 68 -0.61 -20.72 13.00
N PRO A 69 -0.46 -20.71 14.34
CA PRO A 69 -0.87 -19.59 15.16
C PRO A 69 0.07 -18.41 14.93
N LEU A 70 -0.45 -17.34 14.35
CA LEU A 70 0.26 -16.08 14.17
C LEU A 70 -0.22 -15.04 15.17
N SER A 71 0.70 -14.28 15.72
CA SER A 71 0.41 -13.07 16.48
C SER A 71 1.18 -11.88 15.92
N ALA A 72 0.63 -10.69 16.09
CA ALA A 72 1.28 -9.45 15.71
C ALA A 72 1.76 -8.69 16.96
N GLU A 73 2.96 -8.14 16.88
CA GLU A 73 3.55 -7.28 17.88
C GLU A 73 3.83 -5.91 17.28
N ALA A 74 3.57 -4.85 18.04
CA ALA A 74 3.94 -3.49 17.64
C ALA A 74 5.01 -2.93 18.56
N ARG A 75 6.13 -2.50 17.99
CA ARG A 75 7.21 -1.79 18.69
C ARG A 75 7.25 -0.35 18.20
N LEU A 76 7.05 0.57 19.11
CA LEU A 76 7.04 2.00 18.83
C LEU A 76 8.26 2.65 19.48
N THR A 77 8.95 3.47 18.70
CA THR A 77 10.12 4.22 19.16
C THR A 77 9.90 5.70 18.90
N GLY A 78 10.19 6.52 19.88
CA GLY A 78 10.11 7.98 19.80
C GLY A 78 11.11 8.66 20.74
N PRO A 79 11.15 9.99 20.78
CA PRO A 79 12.07 10.73 21.60
C PRO A 79 11.88 10.41 23.09
N GLY A 80 12.86 9.73 23.67
CA GLY A 80 12.86 9.39 25.09
C GLY A 80 11.83 8.33 25.51
N ARG A 81 11.19 7.63 24.57
CA ARG A 81 10.23 6.56 24.89
C ARG A 81 10.26 5.41 23.89
N ASN A 82 10.12 4.23 24.43
CA ASN A 82 9.91 3.01 23.65
C ASN A 82 8.72 2.25 24.23
N THR A 83 7.88 1.73 23.39
CA THR A 83 6.70 0.97 23.80
C THR A 83 6.57 -0.28 22.95
N THR A 84 6.36 -1.41 23.58
CA THR A 84 6.03 -2.66 22.90
C THR A 84 4.62 -3.07 23.30
N LEU A 85 3.81 -3.39 22.30
CA LEU A 85 2.48 -3.97 22.46
C LEU A 85 2.51 -5.38 21.89
N THR A 86 2.41 -6.36 22.75
CA THR A 86 2.37 -7.78 22.36
C THR A 86 0.94 -8.18 22.00
N ALA A 87 0.82 -9.14 21.09
CA ALA A 87 -0.47 -9.73 20.68
C ALA A 87 -1.53 -8.70 20.32
N ILE A 88 -1.15 -7.67 19.54
CA ILE A 88 -2.11 -6.67 19.04
C ILE A 88 -3.19 -7.29 18.17
N ALA A 89 -2.86 -8.37 17.49
CA ALA A 89 -3.77 -9.24 16.76
C ALA A 89 -3.26 -10.69 16.83
N SER A 90 -4.16 -11.65 16.72
CA SER A 90 -3.81 -13.07 16.61
C SER A 90 -4.80 -13.77 15.70
N THR A 91 -4.32 -14.74 14.95
CA THR A 91 -5.13 -15.56 14.05
C THR A 91 -4.45 -16.92 13.86
N THR A 92 -5.24 -17.92 13.46
CA THR A 92 -4.68 -19.15 12.90
C THR A 92 -4.55 -18.95 11.40
N ALA A 93 -3.32 -18.90 10.92
CA ALA A 93 -3.04 -18.60 9.53
C ALA A 93 -3.26 -19.85 8.65
N ALA A 94 -3.73 -19.60 7.44
CA ALA A 94 -3.94 -20.64 6.44
C ALA A 94 -3.69 -20.06 5.04
N GLY A 95 -2.68 -20.54 4.35
CA GLY A 95 -2.35 -20.13 3.00
C GLY A 95 -2.00 -18.64 2.91
N LEU A 96 -2.76 -17.89 2.11
CA LEU A 96 -2.62 -16.43 2.01
C LEU A 96 -3.28 -15.76 3.20
N THR A 97 -2.48 -15.09 3.99
CA THR A 97 -2.96 -14.36 5.17
C THR A 97 -2.65 -12.88 5.01
N SER A 98 -3.70 -12.05 4.98
CA SER A 98 -3.57 -10.59 4.97
C SER A 98 -3.55 -10.04 6.38
N ILE A 99 -2.59 -9.17 6.63
CA ILE A 99 -2.41 -8.45 7.89
C ILE A 99 -2.81 -7.00 7.65
N CYS A 100 -3.95 -6.60 8.20
CA CYS A 100 -4.45 -5.24 8.10
C CYS A 100 -4.01 -4.43 9.31
N LEU A 101 -3.28 -3.37 9.06
CA LEU A 101 -2.84 -2.40 10.06
C LEU A 101 -3.74 -1.17 10.03
N ASN A 102 -4.56 -1.01 11.05
CA ASN A 102 -5.41 0.16 11.22
C ASN A 102 -4.79 1.08 12.27
N MET A 103 -4.17 2.17 11.82
CA MET A 103 -3.45 3.10 12.70
C MET A 103 -4.38 3.81 13.70
N PRO A 104 -5.59 4.29 13.34
CA PRO A 104 -6.54 4.83 14.31
C PRO A 104 -6.91 3.86 15.43
N HIS A 105 -7.05 2.57 15.11
CA HIS A 105 -7.33 1.55 16.14
C HIS A 105 -6.13 1.34 17.06
N LEU A 106 -4.93 1.31 16.51
CA LEU A 106 -3.68 1.21 17.28
C LEU A 106 -3.49 2.43 18.20
N ASP A 107 -3.78 3.64 17.71
CA ASP A 107 -3.73 4.87 18.51
C ASP A 107 -4.70 4.83 19.69
N THR A 108 -5.93 4.38 19.44
CA THR A 108 -6.94 4.20 20.50
C THR A 108 -6.45 3.22 21.57
N LYS A 109 -5.84 2.12 21.16
CA LYS A 109 -5.29 1.11 22.07
C LYS A 109 -4.12 1.65 22.91
N LEU A 110 -3.23 2.43 22.28
CA LEU A 110 -2.12 3.10 22.99
C LEU A 110 -2.62 4.06 24.06
N ARG A 111 -3.59 4.90 23.73
CA ARG A 111 -4.21 5.85 24.66
C ARG A 111 -4.91 5.12 25.83
N ALA A 112 -5.64 4.06 25.53
CA ALA A 112 -6.30 3.24 26.56
C ALA A 112 -5.31 2.61 27.56
N LEU A 113 -4.10 2.29 27.11
CA LEU A 113 -3.02 1.75 27.93
C LEU A 113 -2.17 2.83 28.61
N GLY A 114 -2.52 4.10 28.47
CA GLY A 114 -1.74 5.22 29.03
C GLY A 114 -0.35 5.40 28.40
N LYS A 115 -0.15 4.90 27.19
CA LYS A 115 1.14 4.95 26.47
C LYS A 115 1.28 6.17 25.54
N GLY A 116 0.30 7.09 25.57
CA GLY A 116 0.29 8.28 24.74
C GLY A 116 -0.41 8.04 23.40
N SER A 117 -0.07 8.84 22.40
CA SER A 117 -0.60 8.79 21.03
C SER A 117 0.46 8.31 20.04
N LEU A 118 0.06 7.83 18.88
CA LEU A 118 0.98 7.53 17.78
C LEU A 118 1.84 8.73 17.38
N ASN A 119 1.30 9.94 17.48
CA ASN A 119 2.03 11.17 17.18
C ASN A 119 3.20 11.48 18.17
N ASP A 120 3.27 10.74 19.28
CA ASP A 120 4.37 10.84 20.24
C ASP A 120 5.57 9.98 19.86
N TYR A 121 5.48 9.23 18.77
CA TYR A 121 6.49 8.30 18.28
C TYR A 121 6.94 8.65 16.87
N GLU A 122 8.15 8.24 16.50
CA GLU A 122 8.75 8.48 15.17
C GLU A 122 8.68 7.24 14.29
N THR A 123 8.78 6.06 14.90
CA THR A 123 8.78 4.80 14.16
C THR A 123 7.87 3.78 14.81
N LEU A 124 7.29 2.95 13.97
CA LEU A 124 6.51 1.77 14.33
C LEU A 124 7.07 0.57 13.57
N GLU A 125 7.34 -0.50 14.27
CA GLU A 125 7.67 -1.79 13.67
C GLU A 125 6.56 -2.79 14.03
N ILE A 126 5.98 -3.40 13.02
CA ILE A 126 5.02 -4.50 13.17
C ILE A 126 5.78 -5.80 12.92
N GLY A 127 5.95 -6.59 13.95
CA GLY A 127 6.51 -7.91 13.88
C GLY A 127 5.42 -8.97 13.81
N MET A 128 5.57 -9.94 12.92
CA MET A 128 4.75 -11.14 12.89
C MET A 128 5.49 -12.26 13.61
N MET A 129 4.82 -12.84 14.59
CA MET A 129 5.40 -13.82 15.51
C MET A 129 4.71 -15.17 15.34
N ILE A 130 5.51 -16.25 15.33
CA ILE A 130 5.06 -17.60 15.64
C ILE A 130 5.65 -17.95 17.01
N GLU A 131 4.78 -18.16 17.99
CA GLU A 131 5.22 -18.34 19.37
C GLU A 131 6.14 -17.18 19.82
N THR A 132 7.45 -17.43 19.91
CA THR A 132 8.46 -16.43 20.29
C THR A 132 9.32 -15.95 19.13
N ASP A 133 9.21 -16.59 17.98
CA ASP A 133 10.07 -16.31 16.84
C ASP A 133 9.44 -15.26 15.91
N GLN A 134 10.21 -14.22 15.59
CA GLN A 134 9.80 -13.21 14.65
C GLN A 134 10.07 -13.69 13.21
N LEU A 135 9.00 -13.89 12.45
CA LEU A 135 9.07 -14.36 11.07
C LEU A 135 9.44 -13.25 10.11
N LEU A 136 8.74 -12.14 10.24
CA LEU A 136 8.97 -10.97 9.43
C LEU A 136 8.62 -9.70 10.20
N SER A 137 9.15 -8.57 9.77
CA SER A 137 8.73 -7.28 10.28
C SER A 137 8.55 -6.28 9.14
N GLN A 138 7.67 -5.32 9.37
CA GLN A 138 7.51 -4.14 8.54
C GLN A 138 7.69 -2.91 9.43
N LYS A 139 8.60 -2.03 9.02
CA LYS A 139 8.83 -0.75 9.70
C LYS A 139 8.08 0.36 9.01
N TYR A 140 7.60 1.28 9.82
CA TYR A 140 6.92 2.49 9.38
C TYR A 140 7.59 3.70 10.00
N ARG A 141 7.82 4.71 9.18
CA ARG A 141 8.13 6.06 9.66
C ARG A 141 6.82 6.78 9.88
N LEU A 142 6.54 7.15 11.12
CA LEU A 142 5.36 7.91 11.47
C LEU A 142 5.51 9.35 11.00
N VAL A 143 4.55 9.81 10.21
CA VAL A 143 4.52 11.18 9.70
C VAL A 143 3.27 11.89 10.22
N PRO A 144 3.33 13.20 10.48
CA PRO A 144 2.14 13.95 10.88
C PRO A 144 1.04 13.85 9.83
N ASP A 145 -0.21 13.89 10.26
CA ASP A 145 -1.33 14.05 9.32
C ASP A 145 -1.23 15.41 8.63
N SER A 146 -1.36 15.41 7.32
CA SER A 146 -1.35 16.62 6.51
C SER A 146 -2.33 16.48 5.34
N PRO A 147 -3.05 17.53 4.98
CA PRO A 147 -3.92 17.53 3.79
C PRO A 147 -3.15 17.37 2.49
N ASP A 148 -1.85 17.67 2.49
CA ASP A 148 -0.98 17.51 1.32
C ASP A 148 -0.50 16.07 1.12
N HIS A 149 -0.72 15.22 2.12
CA HIS A 149 -0.35 13.81 2.05
C HIS A 149 -1.41 13.02 1.30
N ILE A 150 -1.02 12.38 0.22
CA ILE A 150 -1.89 11.54 -0.58
C ILE A 150 -1.48 10.09 -0.40
N ARG A 151 -2.40 9.26 0.10
CA ARG A 151 -2.21 7.83 0.22
C ARG A 151 -2.61 7.15 -1.08
N LEU A 152 -1.65 6.56 -1.78
CA LEU A 152 -1.90 5.73 -2.95
C LEU A 152 -1.94 4.27 -2.56
N CYS A 153 -2.78 3.50 -3.24
CA CYS A 153 -2.73 2.05 -3.22
C CYS A 153 -2.87 1.50 -4.65
N TRP A 154 -2.19 0.38 -4.92
CA TRP A 154 -2.16 -0.21 -6.24
C TRP A 154 -1.98 -1.73 -6.17
N TRP A 155 -2.35 -2.41 -7.24
CA TRP A 155 -1.99 -3.81 -7.38
C TRP A 155 -0.51 -3.94 -7.72
N ASN A 156 0.22 -4.62 -6.83
CA ASN A 156 1.62 -4.90 -7.02
C ASN A 156 1.85 -6.08 -7.97
N SER A 157 3.12 -6.37 -8.26
CA SER A 157 3.52 -7.45 -9.15
C SER A 157 3.16 -8.87 -8.65
N PHE A 158 2.77 -9.02 -7.40
CA PHE A 158 2.26 -10.27 -6.81
C PHE A 158 0.73 -10.36 -6.81
N GLY A 159 0.02 -9.33 -7.30
CA GLY A 159 -1.44 -9.26 -7.29
C GLY A 159 -2.04 -8.93 -5.92
N GLN A 160 -1.24 -8.40 -5.02
CA GLN A 160 -1.66 -7.87 -3.74
C GLN A 160 -1.74 -6.35 -3.79
N ILE A 161 -2.29 -5.74 -2.75
CA ILE A 161 -2.36 -4.28 -2.67
C ILE A 161 -1.17 -3.77 -1.87
N ASP A 162 -0.41 -2.88 -2.47
CA ASP A 162 0.62 -2.10 -1.80
C ASP A 162 0.13 -0.67 -1.57
N TYR A 163 0.65 -0.03 -0.50
CA TYR A 163 0.28 1.31 -0.08
C TYR A 163 1.51 2.18 0.08
N TYR A 164 1.42 3.42 -0.39
CA TYR A 164 2.46 4.42 -0.15
C TYR A 164 1.87 5.81 0.07
N THR A 165 2.41 6.55 1.04
CA THR A 165 2.02 7.93 1.30
C THR A 165 2.97 8.87 0.57
N MET A 166 2.46 9.55 -0.46
CA MET A 166 3.13 10.68 -1.08
C MET A 166 3.05 11.87 -0.14
N LEU A 167 4.20 12.42 0.26
CA LEU A 167 4.26 13.46 1.28
C LEU A 167 4.03 14.87 0.76
N ARG A 168 3.85 15.02 -0.55
CA ARG A 168 3.59 16.32 -1.14
C ARG A 168 2.74 16.21 -2.41
N SER A 169 1.65 16.94 -2.43
CA SER A 169 0.93 17.27 -3.66
C SER A 169 1.37 18.66 -4.13
N VAL A 170 1.65 18.84 -5.42
CA VAL A 170 2.25 20.09 -5.91
C VAL A 170 1.27 20.96 -6.65
N SER A 171 0.33 20.38 -7.36
CA SER A 171 -0.70 21.16 -8.08
C SER A 171 -1.85 20.29 -8.51
N ASP A 172 -3.04 20.86 -8.40
CA ASP A 172 -4.22 20.38 -9.08
C ASP A 172 -4.40 21.16 -10.37
N THR A 173 -4.53 20.45 -11.48
CA THR A 173 -4.78 21.04 -12.79
C THR A 173 -6.18 20.66 -13.23
N PHE A 174 -6.98 21.66 -13.56
CA PHE A 174 -8.30 21.47 -14.12
C PHE A 174 -8.25 21.68 -15.63
N LYS A 175 -8.51 20.63 -16.39
CA LYS A 175 -8.69 20.70 -17.83
C LYS A 175 -10.17 20.66 -18.15
N VAL A 176 -10.64 21.64 -18.90
CA VAL A 176 -12.04 21.74 -19.30
C VAL A 176 -12.13 21.76 -20.82
N ASP A 177 -12.70 20.71 -21.38
CA ASP A 177 -12.99 20.61 -22.81
C ASP A 177 -14.48 20.93 -23.05
N LYS A 178 -14.74 21.89 -23.94
CA LYS A 178 -16.10 22.33 -24.27
C LYS A 178 -16.38 22.13 -25.76
N THR A 179 -17.38 21.32 -26.05
CA THR A 179 -17.94 21.22 -27.42
C THR A 179 -18.98 22.28 -27.60
N ARG A 180 -18.77 23.13 -28.61
CA ARG A 180 -19.65 24.24 -28.93
C ARG A 180 -20.22 24.08 -30.33
N ILE A 181 -21.48 24.51 -30.50
CA ILE A 181 -22.14 24.65 -31.81
C ILE A 181 -22.45 26.11 -32.03
N TYR A 182 -22.47 26.50 -33.29
CA TYR A 182 -22.92 27.81 -33.70
C TYR A 182 -24.42 27.76 -34.01
N THR A 183 -25.18 28.64 -33.38
CA THR A 183 -26.64 28.80 -33.61
C THR A 183 -26.94 30.23 -34.09
N GLN A 184 -28.18 30.47 -34.44
CA GLN A 184 -28.62 31.84 -34.80
C GLN A 184 -28.41 32.87 -33.67
N GLU A 185 -28.35 32.40 -32.43
CA GLU A 185 -28.10 33.21 -31.22
C GLU A 185 -26.60 33.28 -30.85
N GLY A 186 -25.70 32.70 -31.66
CA GLY A 186 -24.28 32.63 -31.40
C GLY A 186 -23.80 31.23 -30.94
N TYR A 187 -22.61 31.19 -30.34
CA TYR A 187 -22.02 29.95 -29.87
C TYR A 187 -22.74 29.40 -28.62
N LYS A 188 -23.21 28.16 -28.68
CA LYS A 188 -23.82 27.44 -27.55
C LYS A 188 -22.99 26.22 -27.19
N THR A 189 -22.65 26.08 -25.91
CA THR A 189 -21.98 24.89 -25.37
C THR A 189 -22.99 23.77 -25.24
N ILE A 190 -22.74 22.62 -25.90
CA ILE A 190 -23.61 21.44 -25.86
C ILE A 190 -23.07 20.36 -24.97
N HIS A 191 -21.75 20.35 -24.75
CA HIS A 191 -21.10 19.40 -23.88
C HIS A 191 -19.90 20.03 -23.19
N THR A 192 -19.72 19.70 -21.91
CA THR A 192 -18.55 20.10 -21.13
C THR A 192 -18.00 18.84 -20.45
N ARG A 193 -16.74 18.53 -20.72
CA ARG A 193 -15.96 17.51 -20.01
C ARG A 193 -14.90 18.24 -19.19
N TRP A 194 -14.73 17.81 -17.96
CA TRP A 194 -13.67 18.31 -17.10
C TRP A 194 -12.88 17.15 -16.53
N GLU A 195 -11.60 17.32 -16.39
CA GLU A 195 -10.65 16.37 -15.84
C GLU A 195 -9.83 17.10 -14.79
N THR A 196 -9.61 16.43 -13.68
CA THR A 196 -8.70 16.90 -12.64
C THR A 196 -7.45 16.04 -12.69
N ALA A 197 -6.29 16.65 -12.72
CA ALA A 197 -5.02 15.96 -12.60
C ALA A 197 -4.21 16.58 -11.47
N MET A 198 -3.58 15.73 -10.66
CA MET A 198 -2.68 16.17 -9.61
C MET A 198 -1.27 15.63 -9.85
N ARG A 199 -0.28 16.40 -9.45
CA ARG A 199 1.12 15.99 -9.45
C ARG A 199 1.54 15.66 -8.03
N LEU A 200 1.99 14.43 -7.84
CA LEU A 200 2.47 13.95 -6.55
C LEU A 200 3.98 13.86 -6.54
N ILE A 201 4.58 14.15 -5.40
CA ILE A 201 6.01 14.05 -5.18
C ILE A 201 6.23 13.19 -3.94
N SER A 202 7.07 12.17 -4.07
CA SER A 202 7.56 11.42 -2.91
C SER A 202 8.55 12.30 -2.11
N ASP A 203 8.85 11.87 -0.90
CA ASP A 203 10.01 12.35 -0.16
C ASP A 203 11.32 11.81 -0.80
N PHE A 204 12.46 12.18 -0.24
CA PHE A 204 13.74 11.55 -0.58
C PHE A 204 13.66 10.06 -0.27
N VAL A 205 13.80 9.26 -1.31
CA VAL A 205 13.63 7.81 -1.23
C VAL A 205 14.89 7.09 -1.73
N THR A 206 15.11 5.89 -1.22
CA THR A 206 16.20 5.03 -1.69
C THR A 206 15.92 4.52 -3.10
N ALA A 207 16.94 4.05 -3.81
CA ALA A 207 16.78 3.42 -5.12
C ALA A 207 15.82 2.21 -5.06
N GLN A 208 15.85 1.43 -3.99
CA GLN A 208 14.94 0.31 -3.77
C GLN A 208 13.48 0.80 -3.68
N THR A 209 13.22 1.82 -2.87
CA THR A 209 11.89 2.43 -2.73
C THR A 209 11.41 2.99 -4.07
N MET A 210 12.29 3.63 -4.83
CA MET A 210 11.96 4.17 -6.15
C MET A 210 11.55 3.05 -7.12
N THR A 211 12.30 1.95 -7.15
CA THR A 211 11.98 0.79 -7.98
C THR A 211 10.61 0.22 -7.63
N TRP A 212 10.30 0.12 -6.35
CA TRP A 212 9.01 -0.37 -5.90
C TRP A 212 7.86 0.59 -6.25
N ILE A 213 8.00 1.89 -5.96
CA ILE A 213 6.99 2.90 -6.32
C ILE A 213 6.75 2.93 -7.84
N SER A 214 7.78 2.65 -8.65
CA SER A 214 7.63 2.61 -10.10
C SER A 214 6.66 1.53 -10.61
N GLU A 215 6.35 0.52 -9.78
CA GLU A 215 5.32 -0.47 -10.09
C GLU A 215 3.93 0.17 -10.28
N ILE A 216 3.69 1.35 -9.71
CA ILE A 216 2.43 2.10 -9.88
C ILE A 216 2.14 2.35 -11.36
N ILE A 217 3.16 2.68 -12.17
CA ILE A 217 3.00 2.94 -13.61
C ILE A 217 2.55 1.68 -14.36
N ALA A 218 3.07 0.53 -13.95
CA ALA A 218 2.75 -0.76 -14.56
C ALA A 218 1.51 -1.42 -13.95
N SER A 219 0.97 -0.86 -12.87
CA SER A 219 -0.18 -1.43 -12.19
C SER A 219 -1.45 -1.30 -13.05
N PRO A 220 -2.25 -2.37 -13.15
CA PRO A 220 -3.51 -2.31 -13.88
C PRO A 220 -4.57 -1.46 -13.18
N ARG A 221 -4.40 -1.16 -11.90
CA ARG A 221 -5.31 -0.33 -11.12
C ARG A 221 -4.59 0.38 -9.98
N VAL A 222 -4.89 1.66 -9.87
CA VAL A 222 -4.39 2.54 -8.82
C VAL A 222 -5.55 3.30 -8.21
N TRP A 223 -5.47 3.57 -6.92
CA TRP A 223 -6.48 4.33 -6.18
C TRP A 223 -5.82 5.30 -5.20
N ILE A 224 -6.57 6.34 -4.85
CA ILE A 224 -6.31 7.17 -3.68
C ILE A 224 -7.14 6.61 -2.52
N ASP A 225 -6.48 6.34 -1.41
CA ASP A 225 -7.13 5.94 -0.17
C ASP A 225 -7.34 7.17 0.73
N HIS A 226 -8.61 7.53 0.92
CA HIS A 226 -9.04 8.61 1.82
C HIS A 226 -9.38 8.10 3.23
N GLY A 227 -9.07 6.85 3.53
CA GLY A 227 -9.40 6.19 4.80
C GLY A 227 -10.84 5.68 4.87
N ASN A 228 -11.82 6.48 4.51
CA ASN A 228 -13.25 6.12 4.51
C ASN A 228 -13.79 5.74 3.12
N ARG A 229 -13.07 6.07 2.07
CA ARG A 229 -13.38 5.74 0.68
C ARG A 229 -12.11 5.52 -0.14
N ILE A 230 -12.23 4.72 -1.16
CA ILE A 230 -11.19 4.49 -2.16
C ILE A 230 -11.65 5.12 -3.47
N GLU A 231 -10.80 5.95 -4.09
CA GLU A 231 -11.08 6.66 -5.32
C GLU A 231 -10.17 6.14 -6.44
N PRO A 232 -10.74 5.57 -7.52
CA PRO A 232 -9.92 5.09 -8.62
C PRO A 232 -9.30 6.26 -9.38
N VAL A 233 -8.03 6.12 -9.72
CA VAL A 233 -7.27 7.11 -10.49
C VAL A 233 -6.54 6.47 -11.65
N GLU A 234 -6.27 7.24 -12.68
CA GLU A 234 -5.46 6.84 -13.81
C GLU A 234 -4.08 7.50 -13.73
N ILE A 235 -3.03 6.72 -13.93
CA ILE A 235 -1.68 7.24 -13.98
C ILE A 235 -1.38 7.69 -15.41
N VAL A 236 -1.30 8.99 -15.61
CA VAL A 236 -1.00 9.61 -16.92
C VAL A 236 0.49 9.75 -17.19
N THR A 237 1.32 9.56 -16.14
CA THR A 237 2.77 9.65 -16.25
C THR A 237 3.32 8.36 -16.83
N ASP A 238 4.07 8.47 -17.91
CA ASP A 238 4.78 7.36 -18.56
C ASP A 238 6.20 7.16 -18.03
N ARG A 239 6.69 8.08 -17.20
CA ARG A 239 8.03 8.07 -16.63
C ARG A 239 8.06 8.69 -15.23
N ILE A 240 8.90 8.14 -14.37
CA ILE A 240 9.24 8.75 -13.09
C ILE A 240 10.46 9.64 -13.30
N ILE A 241 10.34 10.91 -12.93
CA ILE A 241 11.47 11.83 -12.94
C ILE A 241 12.17 11.70 -11.60
N THR A 242 13.35 11.12 -11.62
CA THR A 242 14.27 11.15 -10.49
C THR A 242 15.13 12.39 -10.64
N SER A 243 14.88 13.44 -9.87
CA SER A 243 15.81 14.54 -9.81
C SER A 243 17.03 14.10 -9.00
N SER A 244 18.11 13.81 -9.68
CA SER A 244 19.44 13.80 -9.09
C SER A 244 19.96 15.24 -9.12
N ASP A 245 19.20 16.18 -8.58
CA ASP A 245 19.69 17.53 -8.56
C ASP A 245 20.76 17.65 -7.49
N ASN A 246 21.96 17.78 -8.01
CA ASN A 246 23.07 18.38 -7.30
C ASN A 246 22.61 19.72 -6.73
N LEU A 247 22.36 19.76 -5.45
CA LEU A 247 22.39 20.96 -4.64
C LEU A 247 23.81 21.22 -4.21
#